data_135e904ee60b89522d4fbf7d33f28712
#
_entry.id   135e904ee60b89522d4fbf7d33f28712
#
_cell.length_a   1.000
_cell.length_b   1.000
_cell.length_c   1.000
_cell.angle_alpha   90.00
_cell.angle_beta   90.00
_cell.angle_gamma   90.00
#
_symmetry.space_group_name_H-M   'P 1'
#
loop_
_entity.id
_entity.type
_entity.pdbx_description
1 polymer ?
#
loop_
_entity_poly.entity_id
_entity_poly.type
_entity_poly.pdbx_seq_one_letter_code
_entity_poly.pdbx_strand_id
1 'polypeptide(L)'
;MKRLSAAVILLVSAHAATAQMAAPFARADTAGLRHTLDAIAQAHHGVLGYYVSNLDTGERLSLRADETFPTASLIKVPILVTLFDLAEQKQLSLDDPLTVLKIDQVPGSGVLQFMHPGLALSVHDAATLMIVLSDNTATNLILDRIAIRRVWTKMESLGLPHTKVHSKTYLRLTSVAMDSSVKYGLGVSTPAEMGRLFELLAAGKAVGPAADSAMLEVLGNNADGDSMQRTINGLTVPHKTGATDSVRTECALFRLQSRVVACGFTKQNTDTRWVVDNEAQVSLGRIGAAVVAAWPRR
;
A
#
# COMPACT_ATOMS: atom_id res chain seq x y z
N MET A 1 -16.38 46.26 71.62
CA MET A 1 -16.83 45.36 70.56
C MET A 1 -15.68 45.17 69.58
N LYS A 2 -14.95 44.05 69.72
CA LYS A 2 -13.79 43.70 68.88
C LYS A 2 -14.26 42.70 67.82
N ARG A 3 -14.14 43.06 66.54
CA ARG A 3 -14.43 42.15 65.40
C ARG A 3 -13.20 41.35 65.08
N LEU A 4 -13.27 40.00 65.22
CA LEU A 4 -12.29 39.07 64.72
C LEU A 4 -12.58 38.83 63.23
N SER A 5 -11.61 39.08 62.38
CA SER A 5 -11.62 38.67 60.99
C SER A 5 -10.90 37.32 60.86
N ALA A 6 -11.61 36.29 60.40
CA ALA A 6 -11.05 35.02 60.10
C ALA A 6 -10.51 35.01 58.66
N ALA A 7 -9.24 34.76 58.47
CA ALA A 7 -8.64 34.56 57.14
C ALA A 7 -8.75 33.06 56.75
N VAL A 8 -9.43 32.79 55.67
CA VAL A 8 -9.49 31.45 55.08
C VAL A 8 -8.31 31.30 54.15
N ILE A 9 -7.39 30.40 54.47
CA ILE A 9 -6.28 30.03 53.60
C ILE A 9 -6.75 28.87 52.72
N LEU A 10 -6.92 29.16 51.41
CA LEU A 10 -7.16 28.13 50.41
C LEU A 10 -5.81 27.44 50.04
N LEU A 11 -5.63 26.20 50.44
CA LEU A 11 -4.53 25.34 49.97
C LEU A 11 -4.90 24.81 48.55
N VAL A 12 -4.27 25.35 47.54
CA VAL A 12 -4.34 24.79 46.16
C VAL A 12 -3.30 23.72 46.07
N SER A 13 -3.73 22.44 46.12
CA SER A 13 -2.89 21.29 45.84
C SER A 13 -2.66 21.17 44.34
N ALA A 14 -1.47 21.56 43.88
CA ALA A 14 -1.02 21.31 42.51
C ALA A 14 -0.75 19.79 42.35
N HIS A 15 -1.65 19.10 41.64
CA HIS A 15 -1.35 17.75 41.17
C HIS A 15 -0.39 17.87 39.97
N ALA A 16 0.88 17.55 40.20
CA ALA A 16 1.84 17.34 39.12
C ALA A 16 1.43 16.05 38.38
N ALA A 17 0.83 16.22 37.21
CA ALA A 17 0.63 15.09 36.28
C ALA A 17 2.02 14.65 35.80
N THR A 18 2.55 13.58 36.36
CA THR A 18 3.71 12.87 35.81
C THR A 18 3.31 12.33 34.44
N ALA A 19 3.77 12.98 33.38
CA ALA A 19 3.68 12.44 32.04
C ALA A 19 4.43 11.11 32.05
N GLN A 20 3.67 10.02 32.01
CA GLN A 20 4.23 8.66 31.91
C GLN A 20 4.88 8.57 30.51
N MET A 21 6.20 8.68 30.47
CA MET A 21 6.96 8.47 29.22
C MET A 21 6.59 7.08 28.72
N ALA A 22 6.00 7.03 27.53
CA ALA A 22 5.75 5.76 26.84
C ALA A 22 7.06 4.99 26.79
N ALA A 23 7.02 3.70 27.18
CA ALA A 23 8.20 2.85 27.10
C ALA A 23 8.75 2.89 25.65
N PRO A 24 10.07 3.02 25.48
CA PRO A 24 10.66 3.03 24.14
C PRO A 24 10.27 1.73 23.42
N PHE A 25 9.90 1.84 22.12
CA PHE A 25 9.57 0.68 21.30
C PHE A 25 10.72 -0.34 21.39
N ALA A 26 10.39 -1.61 21.68
CA ALA A 26 11.37 -2.67 21.72
C ALA A 26 11.99 -2.86 20.33
N ARG A 27 13.32 -2.85 20.24
CA ARG A 27 14.01 -3.22 19.02
C ARG A 27 13.87 -4.73 18.79
N ALA A 28 13.57 -5.10 17.53
CA ALA A 28 13.53 -6.50 17.14
C ALA A 28 14.95 -7.11 17.07
N ASP A 29 15.03 -8.44 17.16
CA ASP A 29 16.21 -9.17 16.68
C ASP A 29 16.27 -9.08 15.15
N THR A 30 16.87 -8.01 14.66
CA THR A 30 17.00 -7.76 13.21
C THR A 30 17.92 -8.75 12.53
N ALA A 31 18.85 -9.39 13.24
CA ALA A 31 19.73 -10.42 12.68
C ALA A 31 18.94 -11.71 12.41
N GLY A 32 18.16 -12.19 13.37
CA GLY A 32 17.28 -13.34 13.20
C GLY A 32 16.21 -13.12 12.15
N LEU A 33 15.58 -11.93 12.13
CA LEU A 33 14.62 -11.57 11.11
C LEU A 33 15.27 -11.56 9.71
N ARG A 34 16.44 -10.94 9.55
CA ARG A 34 17.19 -10.94 8.28
C ARG A 34 17.44 -12.37 7.80
N HIS A 35 17.98 -13.22 8.67
CA HIS A 35 18.24 -14.62 8.35
C HIS A 35 16.97 -15.33 7.83
N THR A 36 15.83 -15.10 8.51
CA THR A 36 14.54 -15.67 8.10
C THR A 36 14.09 -15.18 6.74
N LEU A 37 14.15 -13.85 6.50
CA LEU A 37 13.74 -13.25 5.23
C LEU A 37 14.64 -13.70 4.07
N ASP A 38 15.95 -13.77 4.28
CA ASP A 38 16.91 -14.23 3.29
C ASP A 38 16.72 -15.72 2.96
N ALA A 39 16.41 -16.56 3.97
CA ALA A 39 16.09 -17.96 3.76
C ALA A 39 14.80 -18.15 2.94
N ILE A 40 13.76 -17.34 3.18
CA ILE A 40 12.54 -17.33 2.37
C ILE A 40 12.89 -16.98 0.92
N ALA A 41 13.71 -15.95 0.69
CA ALA A 41 14.08 -15.50 -0.65
C ALA A 41 14.95 -16.54 -1.39
N GLN A 42 15.84 -17.25 -0.69
CA GLN A 42 16.68 -18.30 -1.24
C GLN A 42 15.88 -19.55 -1.62
N ALA A 43 14.85 -19.89 -0.84
CA ALA A 43 14.00 -21.06 -1.10
C ALA A 43 12.99 -20.84 -2.24
N HIS A 44 12.79 -19.60 -2.69
CA HIS A 44 11.81 -19.25 -3.71
C HIS A 44 12.30 -19.59 -5.13
N HIS A 45 11.49 -20.33 -5.91
CA HIS A 45 11.79 -20.68 -7.30
C HIS A 45 11.36 -19.56 -8.26
N GLY A 46 12.19 -18.53 -8.31
CA GLY A 46 12.03 -17.29 -9.05
C GLY A 46 12.99 -16.24 -8.51
N VAL A 47 12.67 -14.97 -8.71
CA VAL A 47 13.42 -13.85 -8.15
C VAL A 47 12.55 -13.17 -7.10
N LEU A 48 12.98 -13.17 -5.85
CA LEU A 48 12.30 -12.48 -4.75
C LEU A 48 13.15 -11.32 -4.25
N GLY A 49 12.54 -10.14 -4.14
CA GLY A 49 13.07 -8.95 -3.46
C GLY A 49 12.13 -8.51 -2.35
N TYR A 50 12.69 -7.94 -1.29
CA TYR A 50 11.90 -7.41 -0.20
C TYR A 50 12.46 -6.10 0.35
N TYR A 51 11.58 -5.32 0.98
CA TYR A 51 11.90 -4.14 1.78
C TYR A 51 11.04 -4.16 3.04
N VAL A 52 11.66 -4.06 4.22
CA VAL A 52 10.98 -3.99 5.52
C VAL A 52 11.55 -2.80 6.28
N SER A 53 10.67 -1.95 6.81
CA SER A 53 11.05 -0.73 7.55
C SER A 53 10.15 -0.56 8.77
N ASN A 54 10.74 -0.50 9.95
CA ASN A 54 10.07 -0.08 11.17
C ASN A 54 10.12 1.44 11.28
N LEU A 55 8.97 2.08 11.21
CA LEU A 55 8.84 3.54 11.16
C LEU A 55 9.12 4.22 12.51
N ASP A 56 9.02 3.47 13.59
CA ASP A 56 9.12 4.02 14.96
C ASP A 56 10.53 3.81 15.55
N THR A 57 11.28 2.79 15.11
CA THR A 57 12.65 2.50 15.56
C THR A 57 13.70 2.81 14.48
N GLY A 58 13.29 2.95 13.21
CA GLY A 58 14.17 3.24 12.09
C GLY A 58 14.93 2.03 11.53
N GLU A 59 14.65 0.82 12.01
CA GLU A 59 15.27 -0.42 11.53
C GLU A 59 14.82 -0.72 10.10
N ARG A 60 15.77 -1.13 9.24
CA ARG A 60 15.49 -1.46 7.83
C ARG A 60 16.21 -2.74 7.43
N LEU A 61 15.49 -3.60 6.72
CA LEU A 61 15.98 -4.83 6.13
C LEU A 61 15.55 -4.89 4.66
N SER A 62 16.45 -5.28 3.77
CA SER A 62 16.11 -5.34 2.36
C SER A 62 16.99 -6.32 1.59
N LEU A 63 16.44 -6.85 0.51
CA LEU A 63 17.13 -7.67 -0.50
C LEU A 63 16.61 -7.28 -1.87
N ARG A 64 17.48 -7.04 -2.85
CA ARG A 64 17.14 -6.56 -4.20
C ARG A 64 16.18 -5.36 -4.19
N ALA A 65 16.34 -4.49 -3.18
CA ALA A 65 15.35 -3.43 -2.92
C ALA A 65 15.30 -2.37 -4.03
N ASP A 66 16.41 -2.15 -4.74
CA ASP A 66 16.50 -1.18 -5.83
C ASP A 66 16.39 -1.83 -7.22
N GLU A 67 16.21 -3.15 -7.27
CA GLU A 67 15.96 -3.87 -8.52
C GLU A 67 14.52 -3.63 -9.00
N THR A 68 14.34 -3.43 -10.31
CA THR A 68 13.02 -3.22 -10.90
C THR A 68 12.26 -4.53 -11.05
N PHE A 69 10.99 -4.50 -10.66
CA PHE A 69 10.04 -5.61 -10.78
C PHE A 69 8.75 -5.16 -11.47
N PRO A 70 8.09 -6.04 -12.25
CA PRO A 70 6.70 -5.83 -12.60
C PRO A 70 5.86 -5.73 -11.32
N THR A 71 4.94 -4.78 -11.28
CA THR A 71 4.11 -4.55 -10.10
C THR A 71 2.78 -5.29 -10.15
N ALA A 72 2.33 -5.69 -11.34
CA ALA A 72 0.93 -6.05 -11.54
C ALA A 72 0.01 -4.99 -10.91
N SER A 73 -1.04 -5.40 -10.17
CA SER A 73 -2.02 -4.48 -9.58
C SER A 73 -1.50 -3.66 -8.39
N LEU A 74 -0.31 -3.91 -7.86
CA LEU A 74 0.26 -3.06 -6.80
C LEU A 74 0.48 -1.61 -7.28
N ILE A 75 0.63 -1.39 -8.60
CA ILE A 75 0.74 -0.05 -9.22
C ILE A 75 -0.52 0.81 -9.00
N LYS A 76 -1.64 0.23 -8.59
CA LYS A 76 -2.88 0.96 -8.27
C LYS A 76 -2.71 1.88 -7.06
N VAL A 77 -1.72 1.65 -6.19
CA VAL A 77 -1.39 2.56 -5.09
C VAL A 77 -0.84 3.90 -5.61
N PRO A 78 0.18 3.96 -6.48
CA PRO A 78 0.57 5.20 -7.16
C PRO A 78 -0.57 5.91 -7.91
N ILE A 79 -1.46 5.16 -8.54
CA ILE A 79 -2.65 5.73 -9.20
C ILE A 79 -3.56 6.40 -8.18
N LEU A 80 -3.85 5.72 -7.05
CA LEU A 80 -4.65 6.27 -5.95
C LEU A 80 -4.04 7.55 -5.39
N VAL A 81 -2.73 7.54 -5.10
CA VAL A 81 -2.00 8.72 -4.58
C VAL A 81 -2.10 9.90 -5.54
N THR A 82 -1.97 9.65 -6.85
CA THR A 82 -2.08 10.71 -7.86
C THR A 82 -3.49 11.26 -7.96
N LEU A 83 -4.50 10.39 -7.88
CA LEU A 83 -5.90 10.80 -7.86
C LEU A 83 -6.21 11.74 -6.68
N PHE A 84 -5.80 11.35 -5.48
CA PHE A 84 -6.01 12.16 -4.27
C PHE A 84 -5.20 13.47 -4.32
N ASP A 85 -4.00 13.47 -4.89
CA ASP A 85 -3.20 14.68 -5.10
C ASP A 85 -3.91 15.69 -6.02
N LEU A 86 -4.53 15.21 -7.11
CA LEU A 86 -5.29 16.06 -8.01
C LEU A 86 -6.59 16.57 -7.36
N ALA A 87 -7.22 15.78 -6.52
CA ALA A 87 -8.40 16.20 -5.77
C ALA A 87 -8.04 17.28 -4.73
N GLU A 88 -6.95 17.13 -4.00
CA GLU A 88 -6.45 18.14 -3.05
C GLU A 88 -6.10 19.45 -3.76
N GLN A 89 -5.54 19.37 -4.96
CA GLN A 89 -5.28 20.53 -5.84
C GLN A 89 -6.54 21.10 -6.50
N LYS A 90 -7.73 20.55 -6.22
CA LYS A 90 -9.03 20.95 -6.82
C LYS A 90 -9.07 20.87 -8.36
N GLN A 91 -8.27 20.00 -8.95
CA GLN A 91 -8.28 19.74 -10.41
C GLN A 91 -9.37 18.74 -10.82
N LEU A 92 -9.90 17.99 -9.86
CA LEU A 92 -11.09 17.12 -9.98
C LEU A 92 -11.77 17.02 -8.62
N SER A 93 -13.01 16.49 -8.58
CA SER A 93 -13.67 16.09 -7.35
C SER A 93 -13.77 14.57 -7.26
N LEU A 94 -13.62 14.04 -6.04
CA LEU A 94 -13.89 12.63 -5.80
C LEU A 94 -15.38 12.29 -5.96
N ASP A 95 -16.26 13.28 -5.90
CA ASP A 95 -17.71 13.15 -6.14
C ASP A 95 -18.10 13.28 -7.62
N ASP A 96 -17.13 13.61 -8.52
CA ASP A 96 -17.39 13.69 -9.96
C ASP A 96 -17.98 12.36 -10.45
N PRO A 97 -19.03 12.39 -11.29
CA PRO A 97 -19.62 11.18 -11.83
C PRO A 97 -18.74 10.55 -12.92
N LEU A 98 -18.67 9.23 -12.90
CA LEU A 98 -18.12 8.38 -13.96
C LEU A 98 -19.24 7.48 -14.48
N THR A 99 -19.26 7.24 -15.79
CA THR A 99 -20.20 6.30 -16.40
C THR A 99 -19.42 5.14 -17.01
N VAL A 100 -19.77 3.92 -16.63
CA VAL A 100 -19.17 2.70 -17.18
C VAL A 100 -19.78 2.44 -18.57
N LEU A 101 -19.01 2.60 -19.62
CA LEU A 101 -19.43 2.25 -20.98
C LEU A 101 -19.01 0.80 -21.29
N LYS A 102 -19.67 0.20 -22.28
CA LYS A 102 -19.32 -1.16 -22.72
C LYS A 102 -17.85 -1.30 -23.14
N ILE A 103 -17.31 -0.26 -23.75
CA ILE A 103 -15.91 -0.22 -24.22
C ILE A 103 -14.89 -0.16 -23.07
N ASP A 104 -15.31 0.31 -21.87
CA ASP A 104 -14.43 0.41 -20.71
C ASP A 104 -14.27 -0.92 -19.98
N GLN A 105 -15.23 -1.84 -20.19
CA GLN A 105 -15.27 -3.12 -19.50
C GLN A 105 -14.17 -4.04 -20.00
N VAL A 106 -13.23 -4.35 -19.10
CA VAL A 106 -12.09 -5.23 -19.36
C VAL A 106 -12.09 -6.42 -18.39
N PRO A 107 -11.53 -7.58 -18.79
CA PRO A 107 -11.56 -8.80 -17.98
C PRO A 107 -10.65 -8.74 -16.75
N GLY A 108 -10.63 -9.85 -16.02
CA GLY A 108 -9.77 -10.08 -14.85
C GLY A 108 -10.43 -9.68 -13.54
N SER A 109 -9.69 -9.01 -12.65
CA SER A 109 -10.18 -8.68 -11.31
C SER A 109 -11.26 -7.59 -11.33
N GLY A 110 -12.17 -7.68 -10.38
CA GLY A 110 -13.22 -6.70 -10.13
C GLY A 110 -14.58 -7.07 -10.71
N VAL A 111 -15.57 -6.26 -10.38
CA VAL A 111 -17.00 -6.53 -10.65
C VAL A 111 -17.58 -5.66 -11.76
N LEU A 112 -16.98 -4.49 -12.08
CA LEU A 112 -17.54 -3.57 -13.07
C LEU A 112 -17.62 -4.18 -14.48
N GLN A 113 -16.79 -5.17 -14.79
CA GLN A 113 -16.87 -5.93 -16.05
C GLN A 113 -18.22 -6.65 -16.26
N PHE A 114 -18.98 -6.95 -15.18
CA PHE A 114 -20.24 -7.64 -15.20
C PHE A 114 -21.45 -6.73 -15.05
N MET A 115 -21.23 -5.43 -14.77
CA MET A 115 -22.31 -4.47 -14.58
C MET A 115 -22.91 -4.02 -15.92
N HIS A 116 -24.14 -3.47 -15.87
CA HIS A 116 -24.77 -2.93 -17.06
C HIS A 116 -24.02 -1.69 -17.56
N PRO A 117 -23.76 -1.58 -18.86
CA PRO A 117 -23.30 -0.31 -19.44
C PRO A 117 -24.29 0.82 -19.13
N GLY A 118 -23.76 1.99 -18.78
CA GLY A 118 -24.55 3.12 -18.30
C GLY A 118 -24.59 3.23 -16.77
N LEU A 119 -24.03 2.28 -16.04
CA LEU A 119 -23.86 2.42 -14.57
C LEU A 119 -23.06 3.69 -14.28
N ALA A 120 -23.63 4.54 -13.42
CA ALA A 120 -22.96 5.72 -12.89
C ALA A 120 -22.44 5.43 -11.47
N LEU A 121 -21.21 5.89 -11.18
CA LEU A 121 -20.59 5.84 -9.86
C LEU A 121 -19.70 7.08 -9.69
N SER A 122 -19.33 7.40 -8.46
CA SER A 122 -18.40 8.50 -8.22
C SER A 122 -16.94 8.10 -8.54
N VAL A 123 -16.07 9.07 -8.72
CA VAL A 123 -14.61 8.86 -8.77
C VAL A 123 -14.12 8.17 -7.51
N HIS A 124 -14.68 8.53 -6.33
CA HIS A 124 -14.38 7.86 -5.05
C HIS A 124 -14.73 6.38 -5.06
N ASP A 125 -15.94 6.02 -5.55
CA ASP A 125 -16.37 4.62 -5.59
C ASP A 125 -15.52 3.82 -6.57
N ALA A 126 -15.18 4.40 -7.73
CA ALA A 126 -14.26 3.77 -8.68
C ALA A 126 -12.87 3.55 -8.06
N ALA A 127 -12.33 4.51 -7.32
CA ALA A 127 -11.06 4.37 -6.61
C ALA A 127 -11.13 3.29 -5.52
N THR A 128 -12.24 3.22 -4.79
CA THR A 128 -12.50 2.18 -3.80
C THR A 128 -12.52 0.80 -4.45
N LEU A 129 -13.25 0.60 -5.55
CA LEU A 129 -13.28 -0.66 -6.28
C LEU A 129 -11.91 -1.03 -6.87
N MET A 130 -11.17 -0.04 -7.39
CA MET A 130 -9.80 -0.22 -7.88
C MET A 130 -8.87 -0.82 -6.82
N ILE A 131 -9.02 -0.42 -5.56
CA ILE A 131 -8.16 -0.89 -4.47
C ILE A 131 -8.73 -2.15 -3.81
N VAL A 132 -9.98 -2.11 -3.35
CA VAL A 132 -10.59 -3.18 -2.54
C VAL A 132 -10.72 -4.49 -3.31
N LEU A 133 -11.23 -4.43 -4.54
CA LEU A 133 -11.42 -5.59 -5.42
C LEU A 133 -10.37 -5.68 -6.52
N SER A 134 -9.41 -4.77 -6.51
CA SER A 134 -8.44 -4.67 -7.62
C SER A 134 -9.11 -4.52 -9.00
N ASP A 135 -10.27 -3.84 -9.08
CA ASP A 135 -11.10 -3.75 -10.28
C ASP A 135 -10.34 -3.09 -11.44
N ASN A 136 -10.23 -3.83 -12.55
CA ASN A 136 -9.48 -3.40 -13.72
C ASN A 136 -10.23 -2.35 -14.55
N THR A 137 -11.55 -2.47 -14.65
CA THR A 137 -12.39 -1.48 -15.32
C THR A 137 -12.36 -0.15 -14.55
N ALA A 138 -12.50 -0.19 -13.22
CA ALA A 138 -12.34 0.99 -12.38
C ALA A 138 -10.95 1.62 -12.54
N THR A 139 -9.89 0.82 -12.61
CA THR A 139 -8.52 1.31 -12.85
C THR A 139 -8.44 2.10 -14.15
N ASN A 140 -9.03 1.59 -15.24
CA ASN A 140 -9.02 2.26 -16.54
C ASN A 140 -9.80 3.58 -16.53
N LEU A 141 -10.97 3.61 -15.90
CA LEU A 141 -11.77 4.83 -15.71
C LEU A 141 -11.00 5.91 -14.95
N ILE A 142 -10.31 5.53 -13.85
CA ILE A 142 -9.47 6.46 -13.10
C ILE A 142 -8.29 6.95 -13.95
N LEU A 143 -7.60 6.06 -14.69
CA LEU A 143 -6.48 6.46 -15.56
C LEU A 143 -6.92 7.39 -16.70
N ASP A 144 -8.14 7.25 -17.21
CA ASP A 144 -8.71 8.21 -18.18
C ASP A 144 -8.93 9.59 -17.56
N ARG A 145 -9.34 9.60 -16.29
CA ARG A 145 -9.58 10.86 -15.57
C ARG A 145 -8.31 11.62 -15.20
N ILE A 146 -7.24 10.90 -14.81
CA ILE A 146 -6.02 11.52 -14.30
C ILE A 146 -4.87 11.58 -15.31
N ALA A 147 -4.87 10.76 -16.35
CA ALA A 147 -3.81 10.51 -17.32
C ALA A 147 -2.55 9.82 -16.73
N ILE A 148 -2.03 8.81 -17.45
CA ILE A 148 -0.90 7.98 -17.00
C ILE A 148 0.35 8.82 -16.67
N ARG A 149 0.66 9.83 -17.50
CA ARG A 149 1.86 10.67 -17.30
C ARG A 149 1.84 11.46 -15.98
N ARG A 150 0.67 11.82 -15.47
CA ARG A 150 0.58 12.50 -14.16
C ARG A 150 0.98 11.59 -13.01
N VAL A 151 0.74 10.26 -13.14
CA VAL A 151 1.25 9.30 -12.15
C VAL A 151 2.78 9.32 -12.11
N TRP A 152 3.45 9.39 -13.27
CA TRP A 152 4.90 9.50 -13.32
C TRP A 152 5.39 10.77 -12.64
N THR A 153 4.82 11.93 -13.03
CA THR A 153 5.19 13.22 -12.44
C THR A 153 5.02 13.23 -10.92
N LYS A 154 3.91 12.67 -10.42
CA LYS A 154 3.68 12.58 -8.97
C LYS A 154 4.70 11.68 -8.29
N MET A 155 4.99 10.50 -8.83
CA MET A 155 5.99 9.59 -8.24
C MET A 155 7.39 10.21 -8.29
N GLU A 156 7.79 10.82 -9.39
CA GLU A 156 9.06 11.55 -9.51
C GLU A 156 9.17 12.68 -8.48
N SER A 157 8.10 13.45 -8.24
CA SER A 157 8.08 14.51 -7.23
C SER A 157 8.23 13.99 -5.80
N LEU A 158 7.88 12.72 -5.54
CA LEU A 158 8.06 12.03 -4.26
C LEU A 158 9.44 11.34 -4.15
N GLY A 159 10.29 11.45 -5.17
CA GLY A 159 11.60 10.77 -5.22
C GLY A 159 11.51 9.28 -5.57
N LEU A 160 10.49 8.87 -6.35
CA LEU A 160 10.21 7.48 -6.74
C LEU A 160 10.25 7.32 -8.27
N PRO A 161 11.40 7.57 -8.93
CA PRO A 161 11.49 7.68 -10.39
C PRO A 161 11.32 6.35 -11.13
N HIS A 162 11.49 5.20 -10.48
CA HIS A 162 11.30 3.88 -11.10
C HIS A 162 9.86 3.38 -11.00
N THR A 163 8.99 4.07 -10.25
CA THR A 163 7.58 3.69 -10.07
C THR A 163 6.73 4.31 -11.18
N LYS A 164 6.36 3.49 -12.18
CA LYS A 164 5.69 3.97 -13.40
C LYS A 164 4.56 3.05 -13.86
N VAL A 165 3.41 3.65 -14.17
CA VAL A 165 2.30 3.01 -14.92
C VAL A 165 2.63 3.08 -16.40
N HIS A 166 2.44 2.01 -17.16
CA HIS A 166 2.79 2.01 -18.57
C HIS A 166 1.58 2.15 -19.50
N SER A 167 0.47 1.47 -19.18
CA SER A 167 -0.72 1.41 -20.01
C SER A 167 -1.97 1.28 -19.16
N LYS A 168 -3.15 1.30 -19.76
CA LYS A 168 -4.37 0.78 -19.14
C LYS A 168 -4.32 -0.73 -19.04
N THR A 169 -5.09 -1.27 -18.09
CA THR A 169 -5.23 -2.71 -17.85
C THR A 169 -5.86 -3.38 -19.06
N TYR A 170 -5.27 -4.45 -19.57
CA TYR A 170 -5.66 -5.18 -20.79
C TYR A 170 -5.65 -4.36 -22.09
N LEU A 171 -5.31 -3.09 -22.07
CA LEU A 171 -5.30 -2.18 -23.21
C LEU A 171 -3.86 -1.72 -23.50
N ARG A 172 -2.97 -2.63 -23.86
CA ARG A 172 -1.54 -2.33 -24.11
C ARG A 172 -1.33 -1.25 -25.19
N LEU A 173 -2.22 -1.13 -26.16
CA LEU A 173 -2.13 -0.09 -27.17
C LEU A 173 -2.27 1.35 -26.61
N THR A 174 -2.75 1.49 -25.37
CA THR A 174 -2.76 2.78 -24.67
C THR A 174 -1.42 3.09 -23.98
N SER A 175 -0.39 2.28 -24.23
CA SER A 175 0.90 2.44 -23.55
C SER A 175 1.58 3.75 -23.94
N VAL A 176 2.03 4.47 -22.89
CA VAL A 176 2.90 5.65 -23.02
C VAL A 176 4.39 5.30 -23.02
N ALA A 177 4.72 3.99 -22.86
CA ALA A 177 6.07 3.44 -22.89
C ALA A 177 6.00 1.97 -23.34
N MET A 178 5.89 1.71 -24.63
CA MET A 178 5.59 0.40 -25.20
C MET A 178 6.64 -0.66 -24.78
N ASP A 179 7.94 -0.37 -24.90
CA ASP A 179 9.01 -1.31 -24.56
C ASP A 179 8.94 -1.73 -23.07
N SER A 180 8.69 -0.76 -22.19
CA SER A 180 8.49 -1.03 -20.76
C SER A 180 7.20 -1.83 -20.51
N SER A 181 6.13 -1.53 -21.24
CA SER A 181 4.87 -2.27 -21.16
C SER A 181 5.00 -3.72 -21.62
N VAL A 182 5.84 -4.00 -22.62
CA VAL A 182 6.16 -5.36 -23.04
C VAL A 182 6.95 -6.08 -21.94
N LYS A 183 7.94 -5.43 -21.34
CA LYS A 183 8.83 -6.02 -20.33
C LYS A 183 8.17 -6.19 -18.95
N TYR A 184 7.41 -5.21 -18.51
CA TYR A 184 6.90 -5.14 -17.13
C TYR A 184 5.37 -5.18 -17.02
N GLY A 185 4.66 -5.21 -18.15
CA GLY A 185 3.19 -5.16 -18.16
C GLY A 185 2.64 -3.80 -17.75
N LEU A 186 1.62 -3.81 -16.88
CA LEU A 186 0.86 -2.63 -16.44
C LEU A 186 1.75 -1.55 -15.79
N GLY A 187 2.74 -1.96 -15.02
CA GLY A 187 3.63 -1.03 -14.32
C GLY A 187 4.88 -1.68 -13.75
N VAL A 188 5.81 -0.83 -13.36
CA VAL A 188 7.10 -1.18 -12.76
C VAL A 188 7.31 -0.38 -11.47
N SER A 189 8.03 -0.97 -10.53
CA SER A 189 8.54 -0.32 -9.34
C SER A 189 9.74 -1.10 -8.77
N THR A 190 10.31 -0.61 -7.67
CA THR A 190 11.24 -1.35 -6.83
C THR A 190 10.63 -1.61 -5.46
N PRO A 191 11.05 -2.66 -4.72
CA PRO A 191 10.62 -2.86 -3.34
C PRO A 191 10.85 -1.63 -2.44
N ALA A 192 11.99 -0.94 -2.60
CA ALA A 192 12.32 0.25 -1.82
C ALA A 192 11.41 1.44 -2.16
N GLU A 193 11.15 1.72 -3.43
CA GLU A 193 10.29 2.84 -3.80
C GLU A 193 8.84 2.64 -3.35
N MET A 194 8.30 1.44 -3.54
CA MET A 194 6.96 1.15 -3.06
C MET A 194 6.88 1.18 -1.53
N GLY A 195 7.90 0.65 -0.84
CA GLY A 195 8.03 0.77 0.61
C GLY A 195 8.09 2.23 1.05
N ARG A 196 8.88 3.05 0.36
CA ARG A 196 8.95 4.49 0.62
C ARG A 196 7.61 5.20 0.41
N LEU A 197 6.82 4.79 -0.59
CA LEU A 197 5.47 5.34 -0.80
C LEU A 197 4.55 5.02 0.38
N PHE A 198 4.59 3.79 0.91
CA PHE A 198 3.83 3.42 2.12
C PHE A 198 4.35 4.15 3.37
N GLU A 199 5.65 4.41 3.50
CA GLU A 199 6.21 5.25 4.57
C GLU A 199 5.67 6.68 4.51
N LEU A 200 5.60 7.27 3.30
CA LEU A 200 5.06 8.61 3.08
C LEU A 200 3.57 8.67 3.43
N LEU A 201 2.77 7.68 3.00
CA LEU A 201 1.36 7.55 3.38
C LEU A 201 1.19 7.46 4.90
N ALA A 202 1.99 6.60 5.56
CA ALA A 202 1.93 6.44 7.01
C ALA A 202 2.35 7.70 7.79
N ALA A 203 3.13 8.58 7.17
CA ALA A 203 3.60 9.85 7.73
C ALA A 203 2.71 11.06 7.36
N GLY A 204 1.67 10.89 6.53
CA GLY A 204 0.85 11.99 6.03
C GLY A 204 1.59 12.92 5.06
N LYS A 205 2.56 12.39 4.29
CA LYS A 205 3.48 13.15 3.43
C LYS A 205 3.45 12.76 1.96
N ALA A 206 2.57 11.86 1.54
CA ALA A 206 2.39 11.54 0.13
C ALA A 206 1.57 12.62 -0.60
N VAL A 207 0.48 13.06 0.01
CA VAL A 207 -0.39 14.15 -0.45
C VAL A 207 -0.61 15.15 0.67
N GLY A 208 -1.09 14.68 1.83
CA GLY A 208 -1.36 15.43 3.02
C GLY A 208 -2.03 14.55 4.08
N PRO A 209 -2.03 14.95 5.37
CA PRO A 209 -2.47 14.07 6.45
C PRO A 209 -3.88 13.51 6.30
N ALA A 210 -4.84 14.32 5.85
CA ALA A 210 -6.23 13.90 5.68
C ALA A 210 -6.38 12.94 4.47
N ALA A 211 -5.81 13.29 3.33
CA ALA A 211 -5.84 12.48 2.11
C ALA A 211 -5.13 11.14 2.32
N ASP A 212 -3.96 11.15 2.94
CA ASP A 212 -3.18 9.94 3.21
C ASP A 212 -3.91 9.00 4.18
N SER A 213 -4.58 9.55 5.21
CA SER A 213 -5.42 8.77 6.12
C SER A 213 -6.58 8.10 5.38
N ALA A 214 -7.28 8.84 4.51
CA ALA A 214 -8.37 8.30 3.70
C ALA A 214 -7.90 7.20 2.75
N MET A 215 -6.74 7.38 2.10
CA MET A 215 -6.14 6.34 1.25
C MET A 215 -5.75 5.08 2.05
N LEU A 216 -5.20 5.24 3.27
CA LEU A 216 -4.89 4.10 4.14
C LEU A 216 -6.14 3.39 4.63
N GLU A 217 -7.26 4.07 4.80
CA GLU A 217 -8.56 3.45 5.10
C GLU A 217 -9.03 2.59 3.92
N VAL A 218 -9.01 3.11 2.71
CA VAL A 218 -9.36 2.35 1.50
C VAL A 218 -8.45 1.13 1.33
N LEU A 219 -7.13 1.28 1.55
CA LEU A 219 -6.16 0.18 1.52
C LEU A 219 -6.41 -0.86 2.62
N GLY A 220 -6.93 -0.43 3.79
CA GLY A 220 -7.30 -1.31 4.89
C GLY A 220 -8.52 -2.19 4.62
N ASN A 221 -9.33 -1.82 3.64
CA ASN A 221 -10.50 -2.57 3.20
C ASN A 221 -10.21 -3.54 2.04
N ASN A 222 -8.94 -3.72 1.65
CA ASN A 222 -8.58 -4.65 0.57
C ASN A 222 -9.05 -6.08 0.89
N ALA A 223 -9.75 -6.70 -0.07
CA ALA A 223 -10.36 -8.01 0.11
C ALA A 223 -9.40 -9.19 -0.11
N ASP A 224 -8.21 -8.95 -0.65
CA ASP A 224 -7.22 -10.01 -0.95
C ASP A 224 -6.28 -10.22 0.24
N GLY A 225 -6.59 -11.19 1.09
CA GLY A 225 -5.80 -11.56 2.27
C GLY A 225 -4.88 -12.77 2.07
N ASP A 226 -4.71 -13.29 0.86
CA ASP A 226 -4.07 -14.59 0.61
C ASP A 226 -2.53 -14.56 0.55
N SER A 227 -1.92 -13.38 0.72
CA SER A 227 -0.47 -13.18 0.68
C SER A 227 0.11 -12.88 2.07
N MET A 228 0.68 -11.72 2.32
CA MET A 228 1.34 -11.40 3.61
C MET A 228 0.41 -11.54 4.82
N GLN A 229 -0.90 -11.45 4.64
CA GLN A 229 -1.89 -11.53 5.71
C GLN A 229 -2.49 -12.92 5.92
N ARG A 230 -2.16 -13.89 5.07
CA ARG A 230 -2.80 -15.23 5.05
C ARG A 230 -2.83 -15.97 6.38
N THR A 231 -1.92 -15.65 7.30
CA THR A 231 -1.87 -16.23 8.65
C THR A 231 -2.13 -15.22 9.76
N ILE A 232 -2.55 -14.00 9.41
CA ILE A 232 -2.68 -12.88 10.33
C ILE A 232 -4.18 -12.57 10.53
N ASN A 233 -4.74 -12.98 11.66
CA ASN A 233 -6.16 -12.77 11.96
C ASN A 233 -6.36 -11.57 12.88
N GLY A 234 -7.49 -10.85 12.72
CA GLY A 234 -7.93 -9.78 13.62
C GLY A 234 -7.03 -8.52 13.60
N LEU A 235 -6.35 -8.27 12.50
CA LEU A 235 -5.58 -7.05 12.26
C LEU A 235 -6.01 -6.44 10.92
N THR A 236 -6.47 -5.18 10.96
CA THR A 236 -6.67 -4.41 9.73
C THR A 236 -5.33 -3.90 9.23
N VAL A 237 -4.93 -4.34 8.06
CA VAL A 237 -3.64 -4.01 7.45
C VAL A 237 -3.89 -3.25 6.15
N PRO A 238 -3.57 -1.96 6.08
CA PRO A 238 -3.54 -1.25 4.80
C PRO A 238 -2.52 -1.90 3.86
N HIS A 239 -3.00 -2.44 2.74
CA HIS A 239 -2.15 -3.16 1.80
C HIS A 239 -2.69 -3.17 0.36
N LYS A 240 -1.84 -3.57 -0.56
CA LYS A 240 -2.25 -3.88 -1.93
C LYS A 240 -1.41 -5.01 -2.48
N THR A 241 -2.09 -5.96 -3.11
CA THR A 241 -1.48 -7.08 -3.83
C THR A 241 -1.40 -6.81 -5.33
N GLY A 242 -0.56 -7.56 -6.02
CA GLY A 242 -0.49 -7.62 -7.48
C GLY A 242 -0.12 -9.01 -7.96
N ALA A 243 -0.81 -9.51 -8.98
CA ALA A 243 -0.61 -10.83 -9.52
C ALA A 243 -0.69 -10.88 -11.06
N THR A 244 0.22 -11.64 -11.65
CA THR A 244 0.14 -12.21 -13.01
C THR A 244 0.59 -13.67 -12.94
N ASP A 245 0.66 -14.39 -14.04
CA ASP A 245 1.08 -15.80 -14.03
C ASP A 245 2.44 -16.00 -13.33
N SER A 246 3.42 -15.14 -13.60
CA SER A 246 4.79 -15.28 -13.08
C SER A 246 5.21 -14.17 -12.10
N VAL A 247 4.27 -13.40 -11.58
CA VAL A 247 4.53 -12.28 -10.67
C VAL A 247 3.56 -12.31 -9.50
N ARG A 248 4.06 -12.11 -8.29
CA ARG A 248 3.27 -11.78 -7.09
C ARG A 248 3.97 -10.66 -6.36
N THR A 249 3.21 -9.65 -5.98
CA THR A 249 3.73 -8.50 -5.25
C THR A 249 2.76 -8.11 -4.15
N GLU A 250 3.27 -7.60 -3.05
CA GLU A 250 2.45 -6.96 -2.02
C GLU A 250 3.29 -5.94 -1.27
N CYS A 251 2.67 -4.80 -0.92
CA CYS A 251 3.12 -3.90 0.13
C CYS A 251 2.04 -3.71 1.17
N ALA A 252 2.43 -3.68 2.43
CA ALA A 252 1.55 -3.62 3.58
C ALA A 252 2.11 -2.70 4.68
N LEU A 253 1.22 -2.00 5.39
CA LEU A 253 1.51 -1.25 6.61
C LEU A 253 0.94 -2.00 7.82
N PHE A 254 1.77 -2.68 8.56
CA PHE A 254 1.40 -3.36 9.79
C PHE A 254 1.39 -2.38 10.97
N ARG A 255 0.27 -2.32 11.70
CA ARG A 255 0.11 -1.56 12.96
C ARG A 255 0.22 -2.53 14.13
N LEU A 256 1.47 -2.82 14.52
CA LEU A 256 1.86 -3.72 15.61
C LEU A 256 2.20 -2.92 16.87
N GLN A 257 3.13 -3.41 17.71
CA GLN A 257 3.75 -2.55 18.74
C GLN A 257 4.44 -1.34 18.12
N SER A 258 4.99 -1.53 16.92
CA SER A 258 5.49 -0.48 16.02
C SER A 258 4.73 -0.49 14.71
N ARG A 259 4.84 0.62 13.96
CA ARG A 259 4.36 0.70 12.57
C ARG A 259 5.45 0.14 11.66
N VAL A 260 5.13 -0.92 10.93
CA VAL A 260 6.10 -1.59 10.06
C VAL A 260 5.55 -1.64 8.64
N VAL A 261 6.31 -1.09 7.69
CA VAL A 261 6.08 -1.28 6.26
C VAL A 261 6.82 -2.52 5.80
N ALA A 262 6.15 -3.42 5.10
CA ALA A 262 6.77 -4.57 4.46
C ALA A 262 6.28 -4.68 3.02
N CYS A 263 7.24 -4.79 2.10
CA CYS A 263 6.99 -5.01 0.67
C CYS A 263 7.74 -6.26 0.22
N GLY A 264 7.06 -7.14 -0.50
CA GLY A 264 7.64 -8.31 -1.15
C GLY A 264 7.27 -8.32 -2.63
N PHE A 265 8.24 -8.57 -3.47
CA PHE A 265 8.11 -8.60 -4.92
C PHE A 265 8.72 -9.88 -5.46
N THR A 266 7.96 -10.58 -6.30
CA THR A 266 8.47 -11.74 -7.01
C THR A 266 8.31 -11.57 -8.52
N LYS A 267 9.21 -12.14 -9.29
CA LYS A 267 9.14 -12.22 -10.74
C LYS A 267 9.78 -13.52 -11.24
N GLN A 268 9.48 -13.91 -12.47
CA GLN A 268 9.98 -15.14 -13.07
C GLN A 268 9.65 -16.38 -12.22
N ASN A 269 8.48 -16.35 -11.56
CA ASN A 269 8.02 -17.47 -10.74
C ASN A 269 7.79 -18.69 -11.61
N THR A 270 8.27 -19.85 -11.18
CA THR A 270 8.04 -21.14 -11.86
C THR A 270 6.66 -21.70 -11.58
N ASP A 271 6.11 -21.44 -10.39
CA ASP A 271 4.70 -21.73 -10.06
C ASP A 271 3.79 -20.64 -10.61
N THR A 272 3.11 -20.94 -11.72
CA THR A 272 2.20 -20.02 -12.41
C THR A 272 0.72 -20.26 -12.08
N ARG A 273 0.41 -21.16 -11.14
CA ARG A 273 -0.95 -21.52 -10.78
C ARG A 273 -1.68 -20.35 -10.09
N TRP A 274 -2.98 -20.24 -10.34
CA TRP A 274 -3.88 -19.29 -9.68
C TRP A 274 -4.64 -19.98 -8.55
N VAL A 275 -3.90 -20.32 -7.48
CA VAL A 275 -4.38 -21.04 -6.29
C VAL A 275 -3.82 -20.39 -5.04
N VAL A 276 -4.51 -20.54 -3.90
CA VAL A 276 -4.12 -19.92 -2.62
C VAL A 276 -2.77 -20.43 -2.08
N ASP A 277 -2.33 -21.62 -2.48
CA ASP A 277 -1.04 -22.23 -2.14
C ASP A 277 0.03 -22.04 -3.22
N ASN A 278 -0.14 -21.08 -4.14
CA ASN A 278 0.90 -20.67 -5.05
C ASN A 278 2.17 -20.30 -4.27
N GLU A 279 3.32 -20.82 -4.72
CA GLU A 279 4.59 -20.69 -4.00
C GLU A 279 4.95 -19.24 -3.66
N ALA A 280 4.75 -18.32 -4.59
CA ALA A 280 5.07 -16.91 -4.37
C ALA A 280 4.12 -16.27 -3.34
N GLN A 281 2.83 -16.60 -3.35
CA GLN A 281 1.89 -16.15 -2.31
C GLN A 281 2.27 -16.71 -0.93
N VAL A 282 2.68 -17.98 -0.86
CA VAL A 282 3.18 -18.61 0.38
C VAL A 282 4.46 -17.92 0.86
N SER A 283 5.40 -17.60 -0.06
CA SER A 283 6.63 -16.89 0.29
C SER A 283 6.35 -15.49 0.85
N LEU A 284 5.44 -14.72 0.23
CA LEU A 284 4.99 -13.43 0.76
C LEU A 284 4.29 -13.60 2.11
N GLY A 285 3.47 -14.63 2.29
CA GLY A 285 2.83 -14.95 3.58
C GLY A 285 3.83 -15.22 4.70
N ARG A 286 4.92 -15.93 4.39
CA ARG A 286 6.01 -16.15 5.34
C ARG A 286 6.74 -14.86 5.70
N ILE A 287 6.92 -13.92 4.77
CA ILE A 287 7.47 -12.59 5.06
C ILE A 287 6.55 -11.85 6.05
N GLY A 288 5.24 -11.82 5.81
CA GLY A 288 4.27 -11.20 6.72
C GLY A 288 4.29 -11.83 8.12
N ALA A 289 4.32 -13.16 8.21
CA ALA A 289 4.42 -13.89 9.47
C ALA A 289 5.72 -13.55 10.22
N ALA A 290 6.85 -13.49 9.53
CA ALA A 290 8.15 -13.12 10.12
C ALA A 290 8.15 -11.69 10.66
N VAL A 291 7.53 -10.75 9.96
CA VAL A 291 7.37 -9.35 10.41
C VAL A 291 6.53 -9.29 11.68
N VAL A 292 5.39 -9.98 11.74
CA VAL A 292 4.53 -9.99 12.94
C VAL A 292 5.20 -10.70 14.11
N ALA A 293 6.01 -11.73 13.86
CA ALA A 293 6.78 -12.40 14.91
C ALA A 293 7.88 -11.51 15.51
N ALA A 294 8.53 -10.70 14.66
CA ALA A 294 9.60 -9.80 15.10
C ALA A 294 9.08 -8.58 15.87
N TRP A 295 7.91 -8.06 15.50
CA TRP A 295 7.24 -6.95 16.18
C TRP A 295 5.81 -7.38 16.56
N PRO A 296 5.62 -8.06 17.69
CA PRO A 296 4.31 -8.61 18.03
C PRO A 296 3.24 -7.53 18.24
N ARG A 297 1.98 -7.96 18.32
CA ARG A 297 0.84 -7.07 18.62
C ARG A 297 0.94 -6.53 20.06
N ARG A 298 0.34 -5.38 20.30
CA ARG A 298 0.10 -4.86 21.66
C ARG A 298 -0.93 -5.68 22.39
#